data_a8220d52ec7a9b59d3e68f4d0a32cbc5
#
_entry.id   a8220d52ec7a9b59d3e68f4d0a32cbc5
#
_cell.length_a   1.000
_cell.length_b   1.000
_cell.length_c   1.000
_cell.angle_alpha   90.00
_cell.angle_beta   90.00
_cell.angle_gamma   90.00
#
_symmetry.space_group_name_H-M   'P 1'
#
loop_
_entity.id
_entity.type
_entity.pdbx_description
1 polymer ?
#
loop_
_entity_poly.entity_id
_entity_poly.type
_entity_poly.pdbx_seq_one_letter_code
_entity_poly.pdbx_strand_id
1 'polypeptide(L)'
;MNRFTNQFMEKPENVEFLKETMMGPNAMRVTEELASHLTITENMRVLDLGCGKGLSSLLLAKKYGVSVVAADLWIAPSENFERFKSLGIDEQVIPISVDATQGLPFAKGYFDLLISVDGYHYFGDQKGVLGTMASFMKKGGYIALAIPGIIYEFGENVPEEMRPFWNADVERTIHSLAWWKELWSKDKGIEIMDIREMDCCKQSWDEWLTAYHPIVATDDIPMREAGADKYFNLIQMIAKVV
;
A
#
# COMPACT_ATOMS: atom_id res chain seq x y z
N MET A 1 -6.74 20.27 9.45
CA MET A 1 -7.58 19.12 9.89
C MET A 1 -6.69 18.17 10.66
N ASN A 2 -7.08 17.80 11.90
CA ASN A 2 -6.34 16.75 12.62
C ASN A 2 -6.59 15.42 11.90
N ARG A 3 -5.56 14.87 11.28
CA ARG A 3 -5.64 13.59 10.57
C ARG A 3 -5.74 12.46 11.61
N PHE A 4 -6.50 11.40 11.32
CA PHE A 4 -6.64 10.23 12.18
C PHE A 4 -5.28 9.67 12.63
N THR A 5 -4.34 9.54 11.71
CA THR A 5 -2.97 9.06 11.98
C THR A 5 -2.27 9.94 13.03
N ASN A 6 -2.39 11.27 12.95
CA ASN A 6 -1.78 12.15 13.94
C ASN A 6 -2.40 11.95 15.33
N GLN A 7 -3.75 11.83 15.41
CA GLN A 7 -4.43 11.53 16.68
C GLN A 7 -4.03 10.17 17.25
N PHE A 8 -3.87 9.16 16.38
CA PHE A 8 -3.39 7.85 16.79
C PHE A 8 -1.99 7.94 17.42
N MET A 9 -1.10 8.72 16.82
CA MET A 9 0.28 8.94 17.27
C MET A 9 0.42 9.87 18.50
N GLU A 10 -0.66 10.49 18.99
CA GLU A 10 -0.62 11.27 20.25
C GLU A 10 -0.29 10.39 21.47
N LYS A 11 -0.53 9.09 21.40
CA LYS A 11 -0.25 8.15 22.46
C LYS A 11 1.10 7.46 22.24
N PRO A 12 2.01 7.50 23.23
CA PRO A 12 3.33 6.87 23.10
C PRO A 12 3.28 5.38 22.75
N GLU A 13 2.35 4.64 23.33
CA GLU A 13 2.15 3.21 23.04
C GLU A 13 1.78 2.95 21.58
N ASN A 14 1.04 3.85 20.94
CA ASN A 14 0.71 3.74 19.53
C ASN A 14 1.90 4.06 18.63
N VAL A 15 2.78 4.96 19.05
CA VAL A 15 4.04 5.24 18.32
C VAL A 15 4.94 4.01 18.36
N GLU A 16 5.08 3.36 19.52
CA GLU A 16 5.86 2.12 19.63
C GLU A 16 5.24 1.00 18.79
N PHE A 17 3.91 0.86 18.81
CA PHE A 17 3.21 -0.09 17.97
C PHE A 17 3.50 0.14 16.47
N LEU A 18 3.51 1.40 16.02
CA LEU A 18 3.87 1.72 14.62
C LEU A 18 5.31 1.30 14.31
N LYS A 19 6.28 1.62 15.18
CA LYS A 19 7.69 1.24 14.97
C LYS A 19 7.89 -0.28 14.86
N GLU A 20 7.13 -1.07 15.60
CA GLU A 20 7.15 -2.53 15.57
C GLU A 20 6.46 -3.13 14.34
N THR A 21 5.48 -2.40 13.79
CA THR A 21 4.56 -2.96 12.78
C THR A 21 4.78 -2.41 11.37
N MET A 22 5.39 -1.25 11.20
CA MET A 22 5.74 -0.74 9.87
C MET A 22 6.64 -1.74 9.11
N MET A 23 6.40 -1.85 7.81
CA MET A 23 7.15 -2.70 6.86
C MET A 23 7.60 -1.91 5.62
N GLY A 24 7.47 -0.59 5.68
CA GLY A 24 7.76 0.41 4.68
C GLY A 24 7.22 1.76 5.16
N PRO A 25 7.11 2.78 4.30
CA PRO A 25 6.54 4.08 4.63
C PRO A 25 5.24 3.94 5.42
N ASN A 26 5.02 4.81 6.43
CA ASN A 26 3.90 4.65 7.37
C ASN A 26 2.56 4.42 6.65
N ALA A 27 2.15 3.14 6.57
CA ALA A 27 0.97 2.72 5.81
C ALA A 27 -0.33 3.35 6.32
N MET A 28 -0.45 3.72 7.61
CA MET A 28 -1.63 4.46 8.08
C MET A 28 -1.71 5.84 7.43
N ARG A 29 -0.58 6.57 7.33
CA ARG A 29 -0.54 7.89 6.72
C ARG A 29 -0.83 7.83 5.22
N VAL A 30 -0.21 6.87 4.55
CA VAL A 30 -0.42 6.63 3.11
C VAL A 30 -1.88 6.25 2.84
N THR A 31 -2.45 5.33 3.61
CA THR A 31 -3.87 4.94 3.51
C THR A 31 -4.79 6.13 3.76
N GLU A 32 -4.48 6.98 4.74
CA GLU A 32 -5.31 8.14 5.08
C GLU A 32 -5.38 9.16 3.95
N GLU A 33 -4.25 9.42 3.26
CA GLU A 33 -4.22 10.30 2.11
C GLU A 33 -4.97 9.66 0.93
N LEU A 34 -4.65 8.41 0.58
CA LEU A 34 -5.30 7.68 -0.51
C LEU A 34 -6.82 7.62 -0.32
N ALA A 35 -7.29 7.27 0.87
CA ALA A 35 -8.70 7.19 1.19
C ALA A 35 -9.42 8.55 1.21
N SER A 36 -8.70 9.66 1.38
CA SER A 36 -9.28 11.01 1.36
C SER A 36 -9.87 11.41 -0.01
N HIS A 37 -9.48 10.70 -1.06
CA HIS A 37 -9.97 10.88 -2.42
C HIS A 37 -11.15 9.97 -2.78
N LEU A 38 -11.64 9.18 -1.81
CA LEU A 38 -12.71 8.21 -1.98
C LEU A 38 -13.89 8.51 -1.05
N THR A 39 -15.08 8.15 -1.48
CA THR A 39 -16.25 8.11 -0.60
C THR A 39 -16.37 6.71 -0.03
N ILE A 40 -15.89 6.52 1.20
CA ILE A 40 -15.94 5.24 1.92
C ILE A 40 -17.09 5.28 2.92
N THR A 41 -17.95 4.27 2.89
CA THR A 41 -19.10 4.12 3.82
C THR A 41 -18.99 2.81 4.59
N GLU A 42 -19.52 2.77 5.81
CA GLU A 42 -19.43 1.64 6.75
C GLU A 42 -19.94 0.28 6.19
N ASN A 43 -20.83 0.32 5.20
CA ASN A 43 -21.38 -0.89 4.60
C ASN A 43 -20.48 -1.50 3.49
N MET A 44 -19.35 -0.88 3.17
CA MET A 44 -18.45 -1.38 2.15
C MET A 44 -17.67 -2.60 2.64
N ARG A 45 -17.49 -3.55 1.73
CA ARG A 45 -16.55 -4.67 1.86
C ARG A 45 -15.25 -4.28 1.20
N VAL A 46 -14.20 -4.18 1.98
CA VAL A 46 -12.88 -3.74 1.51
C VAL A 46 -11.92 -4.92 1.44
N LEU A 47 -11.20 -5.03 0.34
CA LEU A 47 -10.03 -5.89 0.24
C LEU A 47 -8.78 -5.02 0.47
N ASP A 48 -8.02 -5.32 1.49
CA ASP A 48 -6.69 -4.75 1.74
C ASP A 48 -5.64 -5.75 1.25
N LEU A 49 -5.11 -5.49 0.05
CA LEU A 49 -4.23 -6.41 -0.68
C LEU A 49 -2.76 -6.09 -0.38
N GLY A 50 -2.02 -7.07 0.14
CA GLY A 50 -0.67 -6.86 0.66
C GLY A 50 -0.72 -6.05 1.95
N CYS A 51 -1.60 -6.44 2.88
CA CYS A 51 -1.85 -5.67 4.11
C CYS A 51 -0.67 -5.64 5.10
N GLY A 52 0.37 -6.46 4.87
CA GLY A 52 1.48 -6.62 5.79
C GLY A 52 0.99 -6.93 7.21
N LYS A 53 1.49 -6.19 8.19
CA LYS A 53 1.06 -6.30 9.59
C LYS A 53 -0.25 -5.53 9.91
N GLY A 54 -0.99 -5.07 8.88
CA GLY A 54 -2.37 -4.61 8.97
C GLY A 54 -2.58 -3.16 9.39
N LEU A 55 -1.62 -2.26 9.19
CA LEU A 55 -1.77 -0.84 9.53
C LEU A 55 -2.82 -0.13 8.67
N SER A 56 -2.91 -0.45 7.38
CA SER A 56 -3.96 0.00 6.47
C SER A 56 -5.33 -0.50 6.91
N SER A 57 -5.44 -1.80 7.22
CA SER A 57 -6.67 -2.42 7.74
C SER A 57 -7.13 -1.78 9.05
N LEU A 58 -6.20 -1.48 9.97
CA LEU A 58 -6.51 -0.79 11.23
C LEU A 58 -7.15 0.58 10.99
N LEU A 59 -6.55 1.38 10.10
CA LEU A 59 -7.11 2.70 9.77
C LEU A 59 -8.49 2.57 9.16
N LEU A 60 -8.67 1.67 8.19
CA LEU A 60 -9.94 1.46 7.50
C LEU A 60 -11.05 1.05 8.48
N ALA A 61 -10.78 0.09 9.36
CA ALA A 61 -11.75 -0.37 10.36
C ALA A 61 -12.09 0.74 11.38
N LYS A 62 -11.06 1.38 11.97
CA LYS A 62 -11.29 2.37 13.05
C LYS A 62 -11.86 3.69 12.56
N LYS A 63 -11.44 4.16 11.39
CA LYS A 63 -11.85 5.47 10.87
C LYS A 63 -13.17 5.41 10.10
N TYR A 64 -13.38 4.33 9.32
CA TYR A 64 -14.52 4.22 8.41
C TYR A 64 -15.54 3.17 8.82
N GLY A 65 -15.25 2.32 9.81
CA GLY A 65 -16.16 1.28 10.29
C GLY A 65 -16.44 0.15 9.29
N VAL A 66 -15.62 0.02 8.25
CA VAL A 66 -15.81 -0.94 7.16
C VAL A 66 -15.40 -2.36 7.56
N SER A 67 -15.97 -3.36 6.87
CA SER A 67 -15.48 -4.75 6.92
C SER A 67 -14.30 -4.92 5.98
N VAL A 68 -13.18 -5.43 6.50
CA VAL A 68 -11.93 -5.58 5.76
C VAL A 68 -11.53 -7.04 5.66
N VAL A 69 -11.20 -7.50 4.46
CA VAL A 69 -10.41 -8.73 4.24
C VAL A 69 -8.96 -8.30 4.07
N ALA A 70 -8.13 -8.60 5.08
CA ALA A 70 -6.72 -8.28 5.14
C ALA A 70 -5.92 -9.44 4.52
N ALA A 71 -5.55 -9.30 3.25
CA ALA A 71 -4.91 -10.34 2.45
C ALA A 71 -3.40 -10.11 2.36
N ASP A 72 -2.60 -11.08 2.76
CA ASP A 72 -1.15 -11.04 2.64
C ASP A 72 -0.59 -12.41 2.27
N LEU A 73 0.58 -12.44 1.64
CA LEU A 73 1.28 -13.67 1.29
C LEU A 73 2.32 -14.06 2.35
N TRP A 74 2.95 -13.07 2.98
CA TRP A 74 4.13 -13.27 3.83
C TRP A 74 3.82 -13.28 5.32
N ILE A 75 2.78 -12.54 5.75
CA ILE A 75 2.39 -12.47 7.16
C ILE A 75 1.32 -13.52 7.45
N ALA A 76 1.59 -14.37 8.43
CA ALA A 76 0.65 -15.42 8.81
C ALA A 76 -0.69 -14.83 9.31
N PRO A 77 -1.84 -15.34 8.85
CA PRO A 77 -3.14 -14.84 9.29
C PRO A 77 -3.33 -14.91 10.81
N SER A 78 -2.78 -15.92 11.46
CA SER A 78 -2.82 -16.08 12.92
C SER A 78 -2.12 -14.93 13.66
N GLU A 79 -0.98 -14.45 13.13
CA GLU A 79 -0.27 -13.32 13.71
C GLU A 79 -1.08 -12.03 13.57
N ASN A 80 -1.67 -11.79 12.39
CA ASN A 80 -2.54 -10.66 12.15
C ASN A 80 -3.82 -10.74 12.99
N PHE A 81 -4.42 -11.93 13.14
CA PHE A 81 -5.60 -12.12 13.98
C PHE A 81 -5.35 -11.71 15.43
N GLU A 82 -4.25 -12.18 16.04
CA GLU A 82 -3.91 -11.78 17.42
C GLU A 82 -3.64 -10.28 17.53
N ARG A 83 -3.02 -9.68 16.51
CA ARG A 83 -2.80 -8.23 16.43
C ARG A 83 -4.12 -7.47 16.34
N PHE A 84 -5.04 -7.89 15.46
CA PHE A 84 -6.35 -7.26 15.30
C PHE A 84 -7.21 -7.40 16.57
N LYS A 85 -7.12 -8.55 17.23
CA LYS A 85 -7.79 -8.79 18.51
C LYS A 85 -7.26 -7.85 19.60
N SER A 86 -5.95 -7.67 19.71
CA SER A 86 -5.37 -6.75 20.68
C SER A 86 -5.77 -5.28 20.43
N LEU A 87 -6.12 -4.95 19.19
CA LEU A 87 -6.59 -3.63 18.76
C LEU A 87 -8.14 -3.49 18.81
N GLY A 88 -8.86 -4.57 19.12
CA GLY A 88 -10.33 -4.60 19.15
C GLY A 88 -10.97 -4.32 17.79
N ILE A 89 -10.45 -4.97 16.73
CA ILE A 89 -10.97 -4.89 15.35
C ILE A 89 -11.14 -6.27 14.70
N ASP A 90 -10.95 -7.34 15.43
CA ASP A 90 -11.00 -8.72 14.94
C ASP A 90 -12.40 -9.15 14.43
N GLU A 91 -13.47 -8.48 14.88
CA GLU A 91 -14.80 -8.67 14.31
C GLU A 91 -15.00 -7.98 12.95
N GLN A 92 -14.20 -6.96 12.64
CA GLN A 92 -14.29 -6.17 11.40
C GLN A 92 -13.23 -6.56 10.36
N VAL A 93 -12.10 -7.10 10.79
CA VAL A 93 -10.95 -7.39 9.93
C VAL A 93 -10.64 -8.89 9.95
N ILE A 94 -10.78 -9.52 8.79
CA ILE A 94 -10.51 -10.95 8.62
C ILE A 94 -9.19 -11.11 7.89
N PRO A 95 -8.11 -11.59 8.55
CA PRO A 95 -6.84 -11.85 7.90
C PRO A 95 -6.89 -13.16 7.09
N ILE A 96 -6.33 -13.15 5.89
CA ILE A 96 -6.17 -14.33 5.05
C ILE A 96 -4.76 -14.40 4.46
N SER A 97 -4.27 -15.64 4.23
CA SER A 97 -3.06 -15.85 3.44
C SER A 97 -3.45 -16.21 2.02
N VAL A 98 -2.95 -15.45 1.04
CA VAL A 98 -3.25 -15.68 -0.36
C VAL A 98 -2.14 -15.17 -1.27
N ASP A 99 -1.79 -15.99 -2.28
CA ASP A 99 -1.06 -15.52 -3.44
C ASP A 99 -2.06 -14.95 -4.45
N ALA A 100 -2.13 -13.64 -4.53
CA ALA A 100 -3.08 -12.94 -5.39
C ALA A 100 -2.85 -13.19 -6.89
N THR A 101 -1.66 -13.66 -7.29
CA THR A 101 -1.39 -14.04 -8.69
C THR A 101 -2.18 -15.27 -9.11
N GLN A 102 -2.59 -16.11 -8.15
CA GLN A 102 -3.42 -17.28 -8.36
C GLN A 102 -4.93 -16.98 -8.28
N GLY A 103 -5.28 -15.72 -8.02
CA GLY A 103 -6.65 -15.25 -7.78
C GLY A 103 -7.01 -15.20 -6.30
N LEU A 104 -8.26 -14.88 -6.02
CA LEU A 104 -8.77 -14.72 -4.67
C LEU A 104 -9.87 -15.73 -4.37
N PRO A 105 -9.99 -16.25 -3.13
CA PRO A 105 -11.02 -17.22 -2.73
C PRO A 105 -12.39 -16.56 -2.50
N PHE A 106 -12.78 -15.67 -3.40
CA PHE A 106 -14.02 -14.90 -3.35
C PHE A 106 -14.79 -14.95 -4.66
N ALA A 107 -16.09 -14.73 -4.59
CA ALA A 107 -16.91 -14.57 -5.78
C ALA A 107 -16.52 -13.31 -6.56
N LYS A 108 -16.69 -13.34 -7.88
CA LYS A 108 -16.56 -12.14 -8.72
C LYS A 108 -17.59 -11.08 -8.28
N GLY A 109 -17.19 -9.82 -8.31
CA GLY A 109 -18.06 -8.72 -7.88
C GLY A 109 -18.35 -8.69 -6.37
N TYR A 110 -17.46 -9.22 -5.54
CA TYR A 110 -17.68 -9.31 -4.10
C TYR A 110 -17.37 -8.02 -3.34
N PHE A 111 -16.28 -7.33 -3.70
CA PHE A 111 -15.78 -6.16 -2.97
C PHE A 111 -16.28 -4.83 -3.55
N ASP A 112 -16.44 -3.84 -2.68
CA ASP A 112 -16.77 -2.46 -3.04
C ASP A 112 -15.50 -1.63 -3.30
N LEU A 113 -14.41 -1.91 -2.56
CA LEU A 113 -13.12 -1.24 -2.63
C LEU A 113 -11.99 -2.26 -2.50
N LEU A 114 -11.00 -2.20 -3.39
CA LEU A 114 -9.67 -2.75 -3.20
C LEU A 114 -8.74 -1.60 -2.83
N ILE A 115 -8.00 -1.77 -1.76
CA ILE A 115 -6.89 -0.89 -1.41
C ILE A 115 -5.60 -1.73 -1.34
N SER A 116 -4.49 -1.17 -1.79
CA SER A 116 -3.17 -1.77 -1.63
C SER A 116 -2.16 -0.66 -1.38
N VAL A 117 -1.47 -0.75 -0.26
CA VAL A 117 -0.47 0.23 0.15
C VAL A 117 0.87 -0.48 0.27
N ASP A 118 1.85 -0.05 -0.50
CA ASP A 118 3.21 -0.60 -0.52
C ASP A 118 3.27 -2.13 -0.81
N GLY A 119 2.25 -2.65 -1.50
CA GLY A 119 2.13 -4.08 -1.81
C GLY A 119 2.05 -4.39 -3.31
N TYR A 120 1.29 -3.58 -4.07
CA TYR A 120 1.01 -3.88 -5.47
C TYR A 120 2.26 -3.88 -6.38
N HIS A 121 3.26 -3.08 -6.08
CA HIS A 121 4.49 -2.98 -6.90
C HIS A 121 5.25 -4.31 -7.01
N TYR A 122 5.09 -5.24 -6.06
CA TYR A 122 5.73 -6.56 -6.13
C TYR A 122 5.28 -7.41 -7.33
N PHE A 123 4.14 -7.09 -7.94
CA PHE A 123 3.73 -7.73 -9.19
C PHE A 123 4.56 -7.25 -10.40
N GLY A 124 5.24 -6.10 -10.29
CA GLY A 124 6.07 -5.53 -11.34
C GLY A 124 5.28 -5.31 -12.63
N ASP A 125 5.84 -5.73 -13.75
CA ASP A 125 5.27 -5.57 -15.10
C ASP A 125 4.27 -6.67 -15.49
N GLN A 126 3.81 -7.50 -14.54
CA GLN A 126 2.87 -8.59 -14.81
C GLN A 126 1.57 -8.05 -15.38
N LYS A 127 1.36 -8.32 -16.66
CA LYS A 127 0.15 -7.92 -17.37
C LYS A 127 -1.07 -8.71 -16.87
N GLY A 128 -2.20 -8.01 -16.72
CA GLY A 128 -3.47 -8.61 -16.37
C GLY A 128 -3.70 -8.86 -14.88
N VAL A 129 -2.74 -8.57 -13.99
CA VAL A 129 -2.96 -8.66 -12.54
C VAL A 129 -4.06 -7.70 -12.12
N LEU A 130 -4.00 -6.46 -12.59
CA LEU A 130 -5.01 -5.44 -12.24
C LEU A 130 -6.41 -5.84 -12.72
N GLY A 131 -6.54 -6.36 -13.95
CA GLY A 131 -7.81 -6.87 -14.49
C GLY A 131 -8.32 -8.08 -13.73
N THR A 132 -7.42 -8.97 -13.28
CA THR A 132 -7.79 -10.08 -12.43
C THR A 132 -8.37 -9.57 -11.11
N MET A 133 -7.72 -8.61 -10.47
CA MET A 133 -8.22 -7.99 -9.23
C MET A 133 -9.54 -7.25 -9.46
N ALA A 134 -9.65 -6.49 -10.56
CA ALA A 134 -10.89 -5.79 -10.94
C ALA A 134 -12.09 -6.73 -11.05
N SER A 135 -11.88 -7.99 -11.46
CA SER A 135 -12.95 -8.98 -11.58
C SER A 135 -13.61 -9.35 -10.22
N PHE A 136 -12.92 -9.19 -9.11
CA PHE A 136 -13.48 -9.42 -7.77
C PHE A 136 -14.22 -8.20 -7.22
N MET A 137 -14.08 -7.06 -7.88
CA MET A 137 -14.75 -5.83 -7.52
C MET A 137 -16.15 -5.76 -8.14
N LYS A 138 -17.07 -5.13 -7.43
CA LYS A 138 -18.37 -4.77 -8.01
C LYS A 138 -18.18 -3.81 -9.18
N LYS A 139 -19.06 -3.89 -10.15
CA LYS A 139 -19.16 -2.84 -11.17
C LYS A 139 -19.42 -1.48 -10.49
N GLY A 140 -18.63 -0.48 -10.83
CA GLY A 140 -18.64 0.82 -10.18
C GLY A 140 -17.89 0.88 -8.85
N GLY A 141 -17.31 -0.23 -8.37
CA GLY A 141 -16.39 -0.27 -7.24
C GLY A 141 -15.06 0.39 -7.55
N TYR A 142 -14.21 0.56 -6.54
CA TYR A 142 -12.95 1.28 -6.69
C TYR A 142 -11.74 0.38 -6.44
N ILE A 143 -10.66 0.67 -7.15
CA ILE A 143 -9.32 0.18 -6.88
C ILE A 143 -8.47 1.39 -6.54
N ALA A 144 -7.82 1.37 -5.37
CA ALA A 144 -6.97 2.43 -4.88
C ALA A 144 -5.60 1.84 -4.51
N LEU A 145 -4.57 2.25 -5.23
CA LEU A 145 -3.20 1.78 -5.05
C LEU A 145 -2.32 2.93 -4.60
N ALA A 146 -1.44 2.67 -3.64
CA ALA A 146 -0.31 3.52 -3.29
C ALA A 146 0.95 2.66 -3.30
N ILE A 147 1.91 3.02 -4.11
CA ILE A 147 3.13 2.25 -4.35
C ILE A 147 4.37 3.13 -4.30
N PRO A 148 5.53 2.59 -3.91
CA PRO A 148 6.79 3.29 -4.08
C PRO A 148 7.08 3.47 -5.57
N GLY A 149 7.69 4.59 -5.90
CA GLY A 149 8.08 4.93 -7.27
C GLY A 149 9.36 5.74 -7.31
N ILE A 150 9.79 6.04 -8.53
CA ILE A 150 10.92 6.91 -8.82
C ILE A 150 10.48 8.09 -9.67
N ILE A 151 11.21 9.20 -9.57
CA ILE A 151 10.88 10.43 -10.28
C ILE A 151 11.04 10.33 -11.80
N TYR A 152 11.90 9.41 -12.29
CA TYR A 152 12.07 9.06 -13.71
C TYR A 152 12.76 7.70 -13.86
N GLU A 153 12.57 7.01 -14.99
CA GLU A 153 13.25 5.75 -15.30
C GLU A 153 14.75 5.98 -15.53
N PHE A 154 15.59 5.23 -14.82
CA PHE A 154 17.04 5.38 -14.92
C PHE A 154 17.62 4.72 -16.17
N GLY A 155 17.06 3.60 -16.64
CA GLY A 155 17.61 2.81 -17.71
C GLY A 155 19.07 2.42 -17.42
N GLU A 156 19.97 2.63 -18.40
CA GLU A 156 21.41 2.39 -18.23
C GLU A 156 22.12 3.46 -17.40
N ASN A 157 21.47 4.58 -17.08
CA ASN A 157 22.07 5.76 -16.43
C ASN A 157 21.63 5.89 -14.97
N VAL A 158 21.81 4.84 -14.18
CA VAL A 158 21.54 4.88 -12.75
C VAL A 158 22.44 5.93 -12.07
N PRO A 159 21.86 6.92 -11.33
CA PRO A 159 22.64 7.92 -10.58
C PRO A 159 23.68 7.28 -9.67
N GLU A 160 24.84 7.91 -9.51
CA GLU A 160 25.96 7.34 -8.76
C GLU A 160 25.58 7.00 -7.33
N GLU A 161 24.88 7.91 -6.65
CA GLU A 161 24.41 7.72 -5.27
C GLU A 161 23.34 6.63 -5.13
N MET A 162 22.63 6.31 -6.23
CA MET A 162 21.59 5.28 -6.25
C MET A 162 22.14 3.87 -6.52
N ARG A 163 23.29 3.76 -7.22
CA ARG A 163 23.82 2.46 -7.66
C ARG A 163 23.94 1.39 -6.58
N PRO A 164 24.36 1.70 -5.33
CA PRO A 164 24.44 0.68 -4.28
C PRO A 164 23.11 0.05 -3.91
N PHE A 165 21.99 0.76 -4.15
CA PHE A 165 20.63 0.40 -3.76
C PHE A 165 19.77 -0.05 -4.94
N TRP A 166 20.29 0.03 -6.18
CA TRP A 166 19.59 -0.29 -7.41
C TRP A 166 20.04 -1.66 -7.93
N ASN A 167 19.20 -2.66 -7.70
CA ASN A 167 19.42 -4.04 -8.15
C ASN A 167 18.28 -4.49 -9.07
N ALA A 168 18.39 -5.68 -9.65
CA ALA A 168 17.41 -6.21 -10.60
C ALA A 168 15.99 -6.36 -10.03
N ASP A 169 15.84 -6.63 -8.73
CA ASP A 169 14.52 -6.73 -8.10
C ASP A 169 13.89 -5.35 -7.93
N VAL A 170 14.67 -4.35 -7.51
CA VAL A 170 14.21 -2.97 -7.41
C VAL A 170 13.84 -2.44 -8.80
N GLU A 171 14.71 -2.63 -9.81
CA GLU A 171 14.45 -2.21 -11.19
C GLU A 171 13.17 -2.82 -11.77
N ARG A 172 12.84 -4.06 -11.40
CA ARG A 172 11.64 -4.76 -11.85
C ARG A 172 10.35 -4.27 -11.19
N THR A 173 10.43 -3.71 -9.98
CA THR A 173 9.27 -3.43 -9.14
C THR A 173 9.02 -1.95 -8.89
N ILE A 174 10.05 -1.12 -9.02
CA ILE A 174 9.98 0.32 -8.73
C ILE A 174 10.12 1.11 -10.02
N HIS A 175 9.05 1.79 -10.41
CA HIS A 175 8.97 2.52 -11.66
C HIS A 175 8.41 3.93 -11.46
N SER A 176 8.57 4.76 -12.48
CA SER A 176 8.02 6.12 -12.49
C SER A 176 6.50 6.14 -12.65
N LEU A 177 5.89 7.26 -12.26
CA LEU A 177 4.47 7.50 -12.48
C LEU A 177 4.06 7.31 -13.95
N ALA A 178 4.89 7.76 -14.88
CA ALA A 178 4.62 7.64 -16.31
C ALA A 178 4.57 6.17 -16.76
N TRP A 179 5.49 5.35 -16.26
CA TRP A 179 5.55 3.93 -16.55
C TRP A 179 4.32 3.18 -16.01
N TRP A 180 3.97 3.40 -14.75
CA TRP A 180 2.79 2.80 -14.13
C TRP A 180 1.50 3.22 -14.83
N LYS A 181 1.38 4.51 -15.18
CA LYS A 181 0.24 5.03 -15.94
C LYS A 181 0.08 4.32 -17.27
N GLU A 182 1.18 4.11 -18.00
CA GLU A 182 1.16 3.38 -19.27
C GLU A 182 0.73 1.92 -19.06
N LEU A 183 1.27 1.22 -18.05
CA LEU A 183 0.89 -0.16 -17.76
C LEU A 183 -0.61 -0.28 -17.44
N TRP A 184 -1.10 0.51 -16.50
CA TRP A 184 -2.48 0.44 -16.03
C TRP A 184 -3.50 0.90 -17.08
N SER A 185 -3.15 1.84 -17.95
CA SER A 185 -4.03 2.30 -19.02
C SER A 185 -4.34 1.22 -20.07
N LYS A 186 -3.58 0.13 -20.08
CA LYS A 186 -3.82 -1.01 -20.98
C LYS A 186 -4.96 -1.92 -20.49
N ASP A 187 -5.36 -1.80 -19.23
CA ASP A 187 -6.45 -2.59 -18.66
C ASP A 187 -7.80 -1.96 -18.98
N LYS A 188 -8.63 -2.70 -19.72
CA LYS A 188 -9.95 -2.23 -20.15
C LYS A 188 -11.05 -2.43 -19.10
N GLY A 189 -10.76 -3.12 -18.01
CA GLY A 189 -11.71 -3.38 -16.92
C GLY A 189 -11.83 -2.23 -15.94
N ILE A 190 -11.02 -1.17 -16.09
CA ILE A 190 -10.98 -0.02 -15.19
C ILE A 190 -10.95 1.31 -15.95
N GLU A 191 -11.44 2.33 -15.29
CA GLU A 191 -11.27 3.74 -15.69
C GLU A 191 -10.42 4.44 -14.64
N ILE A 192 -9.23 4.93 -15.04
CA ILE A 192 -8.33 5.67 -14.13
C ILE A 192 -8.94 7.04 -13.85
N MET A 193 -9.32 7.28 -12.61
CA MET A 193 -9.92 8.53 -12.15
C MET A 193 -8.86 9.55 -11.72
N ASP A 194 -7.80 9.06 -11.09
CA ASP A 194 -6.70 9.87 -10.58
C ASP A 194 -5.40 9.07 -10.56
N ILE A 195 -4.30 9.71 -10.92
CA ILE A 195 -2.95 9.19 -10.77
C ILE A 195 -1.99 10.36 -10.53
N ARG A 196 -1.27 10.33 -9.43
CA ARG A 196 -0.33 11.39 -9.03
C ARG A 196 0.69 10.91 -8.01
N GLU A 197 1.68 11.74 -7.76
CA GLU A 197 2.54 11.61 -6.59
C GLU A 197 1.79 12.02 -5.32
N MET A 198 2.12 11.38 -4.19
CA MET A 198 1.46 11.62 -2.91
C MET A 198 2.20 12.68 -2.09
N ASP A 199 1.44 13.56 -1.45
CA ASP A 199 1.97 14.63 -0.60
C ASP A 199 2.61 14.08 0.69
N CYS A 200 2.11 12.96 1.22
CA CYS A 200 2.60 12.36 2.45
C CYS A 200 3.92 11.59 2.30
N CYS A 201 4.48 11.49 1.11
CA CYS A 201 5.67 10.68 0.83
C CYS A 201 6.79 10.96 1.84
N LYS A 202 7.26 12.21 1.92
CA LYS A 202 8.34 12.57 2.83
C LYS A 202 8.03 12.24 4.30
N GLN A 203 6.84 12.58 4.77
CA GLN A 203 6.47 12.38 6.17
C GLN A 203 6.34 10.90 6.52
N SER A 204 5.69 10.11 5.65
CA SER A 204 5.54 8.67 5.87
C SER A 204 6.88 7.94 5.86
N TRP A 205 7.80 8.41 5.02
CA TRP A 205 9.18 7.91 4.96
C TRP A 205 9.99 8.29 6.19
N ASP A 206 9.92 9.54 6.67
CA ASP A 206 10.59 9.99 7.89
C ASP A 206 10.14 9.16 9.12
N GLU A 207 8.85 8.83 9.19
CA GLU A 207 8.30 7.97 10.23
C GLU A 207 8.81 6.52 10.12
N TRP A 208 8.86 5.96 8.90
CA TRP A 208 9.42 4.64 8.62
C TRP A 208 10.86 4.50 9.10
N LEU A 209 11.70 5.49 8.89
CA LEU A 209 13.11 5.43 9.31
C LEU A 209 13.29 5.37 10.84
N THR A 210 12.22 5.51 11.62
CA THR A 210 12.22 5.27 13.06
C THR A 210 11.81 3.84 13.46
N ALA A 211 11.41 3.01 12.49
CA ALA A 211 10.90 1.67 12.75
C ALA A 211 12.01 0.68 13.14
N TYR A 212 11.62 -0.37 13.84
CA TYR A 212 12.53 -1.43 14.30
C TYR A 212 12.80 -2.52 13.26
N HIS A 213 12.40 -2.28 12.03
CA HIS A 213 12.62 -3.23 10.94
C HIS A 213 14.09 -3.24 10.51
N PRO A 214 14.72 -4.41 10.31
CA PRO A 214 16.16 -4.50 9.97
C PRO A 214 16.56 -3.69 8.73
N ILE A 215 15.73 -3.68 7.70
CA ILE A 215 15.97 -2.97 6.42
C ILE A 215 16.20 -1.47 6.63
N VAL A 216 15.59 -0.87 7.64
CA VAL A 216 15.79 0.55 7.98
C VAL A 216 17.27 0.84 8.21
N ALA A 217 17.94 0.01 8.98
CA ALA A 217 19.34 0.20 9.33
C ALA A 217 20.31 -0.26 8.24
N THR A 218 19.94 -1.30 7.46
CA THR A 218 20.83 -1.89 6.45
C THR A 218 20.77 -1.22 5.09
N ASP A 219 19.63 -0.66 4.73
CA ASP A 219 19.39 -0.14 3.37
C ASP A 219 18.86 1.30 3.38
N ASP A 220 17.80 1.61 4.13
CA ASP A 220 17.07 2.87 3.95
C ASP A 220 17.77 4.07 4.58
N ILE A 221 18.38 3.92 5.76
CA ILE A 221 19.21 4.97 6.36
C ILE A 221 20.46 5.22 5.50
N PRO A 222 21.25 4.19 5.11
CA PRO A 222 22.37 4.37 4.18
C PRO A 222 21.97 5.03 2.86
N MET A 223 20.80 4.67 2.30
CA MET A 223 20.28 5.28 1.07
C MET A 223 20.01 6.78 1.26
N ARG A 224 19.40 7.17 2.39
CA ARG A 224 19.19 8.58 2.73
C ARG A 224 20.50 9.33 2.97
N GLU A 225 21.45 8.73 3.68
CA GLU A 225 22.77 9.33 3.92
C GLU A 225 23.56 9.54 2.63
N ALA A 226 23.38 8.67 1.63
CA ALA A 226 23.93 8.83 0.30
C ALA A 226 23.21 9.92 -0.55
N GLY A 227 22.06 10.43 -0.08
CA GLY A 227 21.20 11.38 -0.81
C GLY A 227 20.48 10.75 -1.99
N ALA A 228 20.30 9.43 -1.98
CA ALA A 228 19.60 8.68 -3.01
C ALA A 228 18.08 8.71 -2.83
N ASP A 229 17.60 8.98 -1.63
CA ASP A 229 16.16 9.08 -1.30
C ASP A 229 15.43 10.18 -2.09
N LYS A 230 16.15 11.18 -2.60
CA LYS A 230 15.59 12.24 -3.48
C LYS A 230 15.00 11.71 -4.81
N TYR A 231 15.34 10.49 -5.20
CA TYR A 231 14.83 9.87 -6.42
C TYR A 231 13.54 9.08 -6.19
N PHE A 232 13.18 8.82 -4.93
CA PHE A 232 11.96 8.10 -4.58
C PHE A 232 10.77 9.04 -4.36
N ASN A 233 9.61 8.53 -4.73
CA ASN A 233 8.31 9.12 -4.41
C ASN A 233 7.31 8.02 -3.99
N LEU A 234 6.11 8.41 -3.62
CA LEU A 234 4.95 7.52 -3.54
C LEU A 234 3.97 7.93 -4.62
N ILE A 235 3.45 6.95 -5.34
CA ILE A 235 2.50 7.14 -6.44
C ILE A 235 1.16 6.57 -6.01
N GLN A 236 0.09 7.37 -6.10
CA GLN A 236 -1.26 6.86 -5.98
C GLN A 236 -1.92 6.65 -7.34
N MET A 237 -2.79 5.66 -7.42
CA MET A 237 -3.77 5.49 -8.47
C MET A 237 -5.15 5.21 -7.86
N ILE A 238 -6.17 5.88 -8.35
CA ILE A 238 -7.56 5.56 -8.08
C ILE A 238 -8.25 5.26 -9.41
N ALA A 239 -8.85 4.09 -9.49
CA ALA A 239 -9.58 3.65 -10.66
C ALA A 239 -10.97 3.15 -10.27
N LYS A 240 -11.91 3.28 -11.21
CA LYS A 240 -13.27 2.74 -11.10
C LYS A 240 -13.41 1.52 -11.99
N VAL A 241 -14.06 0.49 -11.48
CA VAL A 241 -14.33 -0.73 -12.26
C VAL A 241 -15.54 -0.51 -13.17
N VAL A 242 -15.41 -0.78 -14.47
CA VAL A 242 -16.39 -0.50 -15.52
C VAL A 242 -17.19 -1.73 -15.94
#